data_7db39c6fe5efc527fcbab21dd9e7ea7a
#
_entry.id   7db39c6fe5efc527fcbab21dd9e7ea7a
#
_cell.length_a   1.000
_cell.length_b   1.000
_cell.length_c   1.000
_cell.angle_alpha   90.00
_cell.angle_beta   90.00
_cell.angle_gamma   90.00
#
_symmetry.space_group_name_H-M   'P 1'
#
loop_
_entity.id
_entity.type
_entity.pdbx_description
1 polymer ?
#
loop_
_entity_poly.entity_id
_entity_poly.type
_entity_poly.pdbx_seq_one_letter_code
_entity_poly.pdbx_strand_id
1 'polypeptide(L)'
;LISYGVRKGYKVFVDTVNNVYFTKGSVSEYEYFPCFVAHTDTVHMNQSELIKEDRRKIINHHIDEEGQNILYATHPDTGNQIGIGGDDLAGVYLALRMLDNYEDAKGAFFVSEENGCNGSKHADDEFFSNVGYAIQFDSPTDNRISHTLMGVRLYSKEFQLIAEDILRDYYDGQWKYMHDPYTDVLELKKQFDFCCYNLPAGYYNYHTNSEYVILETIETSEEIACRLVDALGADHYYYEEVSDYNTEVHQNLLLG
;
A
#
# COMPACT_ATOMS: atom_id res chain seq x y z
N LEU A 1 6.46 8.29 12.61
CA LEU A 1 7.06 7.05 12.09
C LEU A 1 8.43 6.79 12.70
N ILE A 2 9.45 7.65 12.51
CA ILE A 2 10.83 7.44 12.99
C ILE A 2 10.86 7.01 14.46
N SER A 3 10.19 7.76 15.35
CA SER A 3 10.13 7.41 16.78
C SER A 3 9.43 6.07 17.06
N TYR A 4 8.50 5.66 16.22
CA TYR A 4 7.86 4.35 16.31
C TYR A 4 8.85 3.24 15.97
N GLY A 5 9.52 3.31 14.82
CA GLY A 5 10.49 2.30 14.41
C GLY A 5 11.64 2.14 15.42
N VAL A 6 12.17 3.26 15.92
CA VAL A 6 13.22 3.24 16.97
C VAL A 6 12.73 2.55 18.24
N ARG A 7 11.52 2.84 18.73
CA ARG A 7 10.95 2.18 19.92
C ARG A 7 10.71 0.69 19.73
N LYS A 8 10.36 0.28 18.51
CA LYS A 8 10.17 -1.14 18.15
C LYS A 8 11.49 -1.88 17.90
N GLY A 9 12.62 -1.18 17.85
CA GLY A 9 13.92 -1.76 17.57
C GLY A 9 14.17 -2.08 16.10
N TYR A 10 13.39 -1.46 15.17
CA TYR A 10 13.61 -1.60 13.74
C TYR A 10 14.84 -0.81 13.30
N LYS A 11 15.53 -1.27 12.27
CA LYS A 11 16.52 -0.45 11.56
C LYS A 11 15.76 0.61 10.76
N VAL A 12 15.97 1.88 11.11
CA VAL A 12 15.30 3.03 10.49
C VAL A 12 16.28 3.73 9.57
N PHE A 13 15.86 3.96 8.34
CA PHE A 13 16.56 4.77 7.35
C PHE A 13 15.63 5.86 6.83
N VAL A 14 16.16 7.05 6.58
CA VAL A 14 15.43 8.16 5.94
C VAL A 14 16.29 8.66 4.79
N ASP A 15 15.73 8.69 3.60
CA ASP A 15 16.45 9.14 2.40
C ASP A 15 16.47 10.67 2.26
N THR A 16 17.07 11.15 1.18
CA THR A 16 17.25 12.58 0.93
C THR A 16 15.96 13.31 0.55
N VAL A 17 14.92 12.59 0.17
CA VAL A 17 13.59 13.15 -0.14
C VAL A 17 12.61 13.01 1.03
N ASN A 18 13.07 12.44 2.15
CA ASN A 18 12.34 12.19 3.40
C ASN A 18 11.37 10.98 3.37
N ASN A 19 11.54 10.04 2.48
CA ASN A 19 10.92 8.75 2.62
C ASN A 19 11.48 8.05 3.88
N VAL A 20 10.64 7.31 4.58
CA VAL A 20 11.03 6.58 5.79
C VAL A 20 10.97 5.08 5.52
N TYR A 21 12.07 4.40 5.81
CA TYR A 21 12.21 2.97 5.58
C TYR A 21 12.48 2.22 6.88
N PHE A 22 11.83 1.10 7.05
CA PHE A 22 12.02 0.19 8.18
C PHE A 22 12.49 -1.17 7.70
N THR A 23 13.50 -1.73 8.38
CA THR A 23 13.86 -3.13 8.24
C THR A 23 13.80 -3.79 9.61
N LYS A 24 13.05 -4.88 9.70
CA LYS A 24 12.94 -5.75 10.87
C LYS A 24 13.52 -7.10 10.49
N GLY A 25 14.35 -7.67 11.39
CA GLY A 25 14.96 -8.97 11.16
C GLY A 25 16.06 -9.00 10.12
N SER A 26 16.31 -10.18 9.55
CA SER A 26 17.30 -10.44 8.51
C SER A 26 16.94 -11.70 7.74
N VAL A 27 17.18 -11.69 6.43
CA VAL A 27 17.01 -12.86 5.56
C VAL A 27 18.37 -13.41 5.12
N SER A 28 18.42 -14.67 4.75
CA SER A 28 19.61 -15.29 4.15
C SER A 28 19.82 -14.77 2.71
N GLU A 29 20.95 -15.13 2.10
CA GLU A 29 21.27 -14.72 0.71
C GLU A 29 20.31 -15.31 -0.35
N TYR A 30 19.48 -16.29 0.03
CA TYR A 30 18.52 -16.95 -0.85
C TYR A 30 17.06 -16.60 -0.53
N GLU A 31 16.84 -15.71 0.43
CA GLU A 31 15.52 -15.29 0.88
C GLU A 31 15.32 -13.80 0.67
N TYR A 32 14.07 -13.39 0.56
CA TYR A 32 13.67 -12.02 0.32
C TYR A 32 12.67 -11.54 1.37
N PHE A 33 12.67 -10.26 1.62
CA PHE A 33 11.69 -9.63 2.51
C PHE A 33 10.35 -9.38 1.80
N PRO A 34 9.20 -9.64 2.45
CA PRO A 34 7.98 -8.93 2.14
C PRO A 34 8.17 -7.45 2.47
N CYS A 35 7.65 -6.55 1.62
CA CYS A 35 7.70 -5.11 1.85
C CYS A 35 6.29 -4.53 1.93
N PHE A 36 5.98 -3.80 3.01
CA PHE A 36 4.70 -3.13 3.21
C PHE A 36 4.84 -1.65 2.92
N VAL A 37 3.95 -1.14 2.06
CA VAL A 37 4.04 0.20 1.48
C VAL A 37 2.82 1.03 1.86
N ALA A 38 3.03 2.29 2.18
CA ALA A 38 2.00 3.29 2.38
C ALA A 38 2.56 4.70 2.14
N HIS A 39 1.71 5.70 1.90
CA HIS A 39 2.16 7.08 1.87
C HIS A 39 1.77 7.86 3.13
N THR A 40 2.48 8.95 3.39
CA THR A 40 2.40 9.69 4.65
C THR A 40 1.76 11.06 4.55
N ASP A 41 1.58 11.54 3.34
CA ASP A 41 0.87 12.79 3.05
C ASP A 41 -0.63 12.52 2.83
N THR A 42 -1.43 13.57 2.78
CA THR A 42 -2.85 13.54 2.49
C THR A 42 -3.24 14.88 1.88
N VAL A 43 -4.23 14.92 0.99
CA VAL A 43 -4.75 16.16 0.37
C VAL A 43 -5.26 17.17 1.40
N HIS A 44 -5.63 16.72 2.59
CA HIS A 44 -6.10 17.58 3.69
C HIS A 44 -4.97 18.33 4.41
N MET A 45 -3.71 18.11 4.02
CA MET A 45 -2.54 18.82 4.51
C MET A 45 -2.11 19.94 3.55
N ASN A 46 -2.93 20.94 3.32
CA ASN A 46 -2.51 22.11 2.54
C ASN A 46 -1.35 22.83 3.23
N GLN A 47 -0.18 22.87 2.58
CA GLN A 47 1.05 23.46 3.14
C GLN A 47 0.90 24.94 3.50
N SER A 48 0.04 25.69 2.83
CA SER A 48 -0.20 27.12 3.10
C SER A 48 -1.05 27.38 4.34
N GLU A 49 -1.90 26.43 4.73
CA GLU A 49 -2.75 26.48 5.92
C GLU A 49 -2.07 25.86 7.14
N LEU A 50 -1.04 25.04 6.91
CA LEU A 50 -0.26 24.34 7.93
C LEU A 50 0.39 25.25 8.98
N ILE A 51 0.55 26.52 8.69
CA ILE A 51 1.23 27.50 9.55
C ILE A 51 0.24 28.28 10.42
N LYS A 52 -1.06 28.27 10.15
CA LYS A 52 -2.02 29.22 10.72
C LYS A 52 -3.21 28.65 11.46
N GLU A 53 -3.56 27.38 11.32
CA GLU A 53 -4.73 26.82 12.00
C GLU A 53 -4.41 25.60 12.87
N ASP A 54 -5.17 25.50 13.93
CA ASP A 54 -5.14 24.41 14.90
C ASP A 54 -5.45 23.08 14.19
N ARG A 55 -4.41 22.27 13.94
CA ARG A 55 -4.50 20.99 13.24
C ARG A 55 -5.20 19.90 14.05
N ARG A 56 -5.79 20.24 15.16
CA ARG A 56 -6.51 19.28 15.98
C ARG A 56 -7.77 18.85 15.26
N LYS A 57 -7.83 17.56 14.95
CA LYS A 57 -9.05 16.89 14.53
C LYS A 57 -9.62 16.16 15.74
N ILE A 58 -10.93 16.19 15.92
CA ILE A 58 -11.60 15.31 16.84
C ILE A 58 -11.99 14.07 16.07
N ILE A 59 -11.41 12.94 16.43
CA ILE A 59 -11.78 11.65 15.85
C ILE A 59 -13.03 11.14 16.55
N ASN A 60 -14.06 10.88 15.77
CA ASN A 60 -15.32 10.36 16.22
C ASN A 60 -15.49 8.90 15.76
N HIS A 61 -16.26 8.17 16.51
CA HIS A 61 -16.64 6.79 16.20
C HIS A 61 -18.15 6.64 16.32
N HIS A 62 -18.76 5.96 15.38
CA HIS A 62 -20.14 5.48 15.51
C HIS A 62 -20.30 4.12 14.83
N ILE A 63 -21.35 3.43 15.16
CA ILE A 63 -21.78 2.21 14.50
C ILE A 63 -22.96 2.58 13.61
N ASP A 64 -22.89 2.24 12.33
CA ASP A 64 -23.94 2.52 11.38
C ASP A 64 -25.13 1.53 11.50
N GLU A 65 -26.12 1.67 10.61
CA GLU A 65 -27.31 0.81 10.60
C GLU A 65 -26.99 -0.65 10.19
N GLU A 66 -25.86 -0.88 9.52
CA GLU A 66 -25.38 -2.18 9.08
C GLU A 66 -24.47 -2.84 10.14
N GLY A 67 -24.18 -2.11 11.23
CA GLY A 67 -23.32 -2.57 12.33
C GLY A 67 -21.83 -2.35 12.10
N GLN A 68 -21.43 -1.55 11.08
CA GLN A 68 -20.05 -1.25 10.78
C GLN A 68 -19.50 -0.15 11.69
N ASN A 69 -18.25 -0.30 12.11
CA ASN A 69 -17.54 0.67 12.92
C ASN A 69 -16.90 1.75 12.04
N ILE A 70 -17.45 2.95 12.07
CA ILE A 70 -17.03 4.08 11.24
C ILE A 70 -16.26 5.09 12.07
N LEU A 71 -15.06 5.46 11.59
CA LEU A 71 -14.27 6.57 12.09
C LEU A 71 -14.34 7.76 11.12
N TYR A 72 -14.55 8.95 11.67
CA TYR A 72 -14.54 10.21 10.91
C TYR A 72 -13.98 11.34 11.77
N ALA A 73 -13.63 12.46 11.14
CA ALA A 73 -13.07 13.60 11.85
C ALA A 73 -13.99 14.82 11.82
N THR A 74 -13.97 15.60 12.90
CA THR A 74 -14.65 16.91 12.96
C THR A 74 -13.68 18.00 13.38
N HIS A 75 -13.94 19.22 12.91
CA HIS A 75 -13.22 20.41 13.32
C HIS A 75 -13.56 20.76 14.78
N PRO A 76 -12.58 20.99 15.65
CA PRO A 76 -12.82 21.17 17.09
C PRO A 76 -13.71 22.37 17.43
N ASP A 77 -13.64 23.47 16.68
CA ASP A 77 -14.34 24.69 17.00
C ASP A 77 -15.73 24.77 16.33
N THR A 78 -15.91 24.18 15.16
CA THR A 78 -17.17 24.29 14.39
C THR A 78 -18.03 23.04 14.48
N GLY A 79 -17.47 21.88 14.85
CA GLY A 79 -18.14 20.60 14.82
C GLY A 79 -18.42 20.04 13.41
N ASN A 80 -18.06 20.78 12.36
CA ASN A 80 -18.26 20.31 10.99
C ASN A 80 -17.34 19.13 10.68
N GLN A 81 -17.82 18.18 9.88
CA GLN A 81 -16.99 17.08 9.39
C GLN A 81 -15.87 17.63 8.48
N ILE A 82 -14.68 17.08 8.64
CA ILE A 82 -13.49 17.37 7.85
C ILE A 82 -12.84 16.05 7.45
N GLY A 83 -12.00 16.06 6.41
CA GLY A 83 -11.29 14.85 5.99
C GLY A 83 -10.45 14.25 7.11
N ILE A 84 -10.64 12.97 7.39
CA ILE A 84 -9.91 12.28 8.45
C ILE A 84 -8.44 12.04 8.03
N GLY A 85 -8.15 11.91 6.73
CA GLY A 85 -6.86 11.52 6.18
C GLY A 85 -6.67 9.99 6.22
N GLY A 86 -7.77 9.26 6.03
CA GLY A 86 -7.75 7.80 5.88
C GLY A 86 -6.89 7.38 4.71
N ASP A 87 -6.93 8.15 3.66
CA ASP A 87 -6.01 8.18 2.53
C ASP A 87 -4.76 9.01 2.90
N ASP A 88 -3.57 8.44 3.27
CA ASP A 88 -3.36 6.98 3.42
C ASP A 88 -2.90 6.62 4.85
N LEU A 89 -3.36 7.34 5.88
CA LEU A 89 -3.01 7.00 7.26
C LEU A 89 -3.56 5.62 7.69
N ALA A 90 -4.61 5.14 7.03
CA ALA A 90 -5.11 3.77 7.23
C ALA A 90 -4.10 2.75 6.68
N GLY A 91 -3.53 2.99 5.51
CA GLY A 91 -2.45 2.16 4.96
C GLY A 91 -1.17 2.23 5.79
N VAL A 92 -0.80 3.40 6.30
CA VAL A 92 0.30 3.52 7.28
C VAL A 92 0.06 2.62 8.48
N TYR A 93 -1.16 2.64 9.05
CA TYR A 93 -1.52 1.77 10.17
C TYR A 93 -1.38 0.29 9.78
N LEU A 94 -1.93 -0.12 8.65
CA LEU A 94 -1.84 -1.50 8.16
C LEU A 94 -0.38 -1.94 7.94
N ALA A 95 0.44 -1.13 7.28
CA ALA A 95 1.86 -1.42 7.07
C ALA A 95 2.62 -1.59 8.40
N LEU A 96 2.30 -0.78 9.42
CA LEU A 96 2.88 -0.93 10.76
C LEU A 96 2.39 -2.21 11.46
N ARG A 97 1.13 -2.60 11.30
CA ARG A 97 0.57 -3.86 11.80
C ARG A 97 1.28 -5.05 11.17
N MET A 98 1.47 -5.04 9.85
CA MET A 98 2.18 -6.09 9.15
C MET A 98 3.63 -6.21 9.62
N LEU A 99 4.34 -5.10 9.82
CA LEU A 99 5.67 -5.11 10.42
C LEU A 99 5.68 -5.69 11.84
N ASP A 100 4.63 -5.47 12.63
CA ASP A 100 4.52 -6.07 13.96
C ASP A 100 4.29 -7.58 13.90
N ASN A 101 3.54 -8.07 12.92
CA ASN A 101 3.15 -9.47 12.78
C ASN A 101 4.28 -10.40 12.28
N TYR A 102 5.26 -9.87 11.51
CA TYR A 102 6.32 -10.68 10.91
C TYR A 102 7.69 -10.35 11.53
N GLU A 103 8.54 -11.37 11.70
CA GLU A 103 9.90 -11.19 12.25
C GLU A 103 10.84 -10.58 11.21
N ASP A 104 10.72 -11.03 9.97
CA ASP A 104 11.53 -10.57 8.85
C ASP A 104 10.64 -9.82 7.84
N ALA A 105 10.70 -8.50 7.84
CA ALA A 105 9.88 -7.64 6.99
C ALA A 105 10.51 -6.27 6.76
N LYS A 106 10.11 -5.63 5.67
CA LYS A 106 10.43 -4.24 5.35
C LYS A 106 9.17 -3.39 5.28
N GLY A 107 9.33 -2.10 5.59
CA GLY A 107 8.27 -1.10 5.42
C GLY A 107 8.81 0.13 4.71
N ALA A 108 8.11 0.60 3.69
CA ALA A 108 8.44 1.81 2.96
C ALA A 108 7.28 2.81 3.07
N PHE A 109 7.57 3.99 3.59
CA PHE A 109 6.60 5.05 3.84
C PHE A 109 6.99 6.26 3.01
N PHE A 110 6.27 6.46 1.91
CA PHE A 110 6.58 7.49 0.94
C PHE A 110 5.98 8.84 1.29
N VAL A 111 6.58 9.90 0.78
CA VAL A 111 6.09 11.28 0.88
C VAL A 111 5.63 11.76 -0.48
N SER A 112 4.71 12.74 -0.49
CA SER A 112 4.27 13.41 -1.72
C SER A 112 3.68 12.48 -2.78
N GLU A 113 2.94 11.47 -2.34
CA GLU A 113 2.16 10.61 -3.22
C GLU A 113 1.09 11.43 -3.94
N GLU A 114 0.32 12.21 -3.18
CA GLU A 114 -0.76 13.09 -3.62
C GLU A 114 -0.32 14.18 -4.64
N ASN A 115 0.97 14.40 -4.73
CA ASN A 115 1.59 15.28 -5.71
C ASN A 115 2.29 14.50 -6.84
N GLY A 116 1.77 13.32 -7.17
CA GLY A 116 2.23 12.48 -8.27
C GLY A 116 3.38 11.54 -7.89
N CYS A 117 3.28 10.89 -6.75
CA CYS A 117 4.19 9.83 -6.28
C CYS A 117 5.67 10.26 -6.28
N ASN A 118 5.94 11.51 -5.86
CA ASN A 118 7.30 12.05 -5.92
C ASN A 118 8.26 11.29 -4.99
N GLY A 119 7.78 10.78 -3.86
CA GLY A 119 8.58 9.98 -2.94
C GLY A 119 9.02 8.68 -3.57
N SER A 120 8.10 7.87 -4.06
CA SER A 120 8.38 6.54 -4.62
C SER A 120 9.15 6.58 -5.95
N LYS A 121 9.09 7.67 -6.70
CA LYS A 121 9.98 7.89 -7.87
C LYS A 121 11.45 7.95 -7.50
N HIS A 122 11.76 8.20 -6.23
CA HIS A 122 13.11 8.26 -5.69
C HIS A 122 13.34 7.13 -4.67
N ALA A 123 12.67 6.00 -4.86
CA ALA A 123 12.82 4.84 -4.00
C ALA A 123 14.29 4.38 -3.94
N ASP A 124 14.75 3.98 -2.75
CA ASP A 124 16.15 3.63 -2.52
C ASP A 124 16.47 2.23 -3.07
N ASP A 125 17.34 2.15 -4.07
CA ASP A 125 17.73 0.91 -4.75
C ASP A 125 18.34 -0.13 -3.79
N GLU A 126 19.14 0.31 -2.80
CA GLU A 126 19.77 -0.60 -1.84
C GLU A 126 18.71 -1.18 -0.88
N PHE A 127 17.76 -0.35 -0.46
CA PHE A 127 16.66 -0.83 0.37
C PHE A 127 15.83 -1.90 -0.35
N PHE A 128 15.51 -1.70 -1.62
CA PHE A 128 14.66 -2.62 -2.38
C PHE A 128 15.40 -3.82 -2.99
N SER A 129 16.73 -3.87 -2.93
CA SER A 129 17.56 -4.92 -3.58
C SER A 129 17.25 -6.36 -3.14
N ASN A 130 16.70 -6.57 -1.97
CA ASN A 130 16.31 -7.88 -1.44
C ASN A 130 14.83 -7.92 -0.99
N VAL A 131 13.98 -7.17 -1.69
CA VAL A 131 12.51 -7.26 -1.57
C VAL A 131 12.01 -8.30 -2.57
N GLY A 132 11.23 -9.26 -2.11
CA GLY A 132 10.66 -10.31 -2.94
C GLY A 132 9.33 -9.90 -3.60
N TYR A 133 8.57 -9.08 -2.91
CA TYR A 133 7.31 -8.47 -3.37
C TYR A 133 6.91 -7.32 -2.45
N ALA A 134 6.05 -6.42 -2.96
CA ALA A 134 5.53 -5.31 -2.18
C ALA A 134 4.00 -5.37 -2.08
N ILE A 135 3.47 -5.11 -0.88
CA ILE A 135 2.03 -4.96 -0.62
C ILE A 135 1.79 -3.54 -0.12
N GLN A 136 1.04 -2.75 -0.88
CA GLN A 136 0.54 -1.44 -0.50
C GLN A 136 -0.90 -1.54 -0.01
N PHE A 137 -1.30 -0.63 0.85
CA PHE A 137 -2.66 -0.50 1.33
C PHE A 137 -3.17 0.91 1.00
N ASP A 138 -3.49 1.13 -0.27
CA ASP A 138 -3.88 2.44 -0.80
C ASP A 138 -4.94 2.28 -1.92
N SER A 139 -5.79 1.28 -1.78
CA SER A 139 -6.96 1.15 -2.65
C SER A 139 -8.22 1.58 -1.88
N PRO A 140 -9.08 2.42 -2.47
CA PRO A 140 -10.28 2.89 -1.78
C PRO A 140 -11.32 1.77 -1.63
N THR A 141 -12.21 1.94 -0.65
CA THR A 141 -13.33 1.04 -0.35
C THR A 141 -12.90 -0.32 0.24
N ASP A 142 -13.66 -1.38 -0.02
CA ASP A 142 -13.52 -2.69 0.63
C ASP A 142 -13.04 -3.81 -0.30
N ASN A 143 -13.29 -3.73 -1.60
CA ASN A 143 -13.09 -4.86 -2.51
C ASN A 143 -12.39 -4.50 -3.83
N ARG A 144 -11.69 -3.38 -3.87
CA ARG A 144 -10.97 -2.92 -5.06
C ARG A 144 -9.50 -3.32 -4.99
N ILE A 145 -9.05 -4.06 -5.98
CA ILE A 145 -7.68 -4.55 -6.08
C ILE A 145 -7.03 -3.91 -7.30
N SER A 146 -5.91 -3.23 -7.13
CA SER A 146 -5.17 -2.68 -8.26
C SER A 146 -4.53 -3.81 -9.07
N HIS A 147 -4.69 -3.79 -10.40
CA HIS A 147 -4.20 -4.85 -11.28
C HIS A 147 -3.27 -4.31 -12.38
N THR A 148 -3.74 -3.33 -13.14
CA THR A 148 -2.98 -2.70 -14.21
C THR A 148 -3.15 -1.20 -14.08
N LEU A 149 -2.08 -0.49 -13.79
CA LEU A 149 -2.10 0.95 -13.60
C LEU A 149 -1.38 1.62 -14.78
N MET A 150 -2.04 2.55 -15.45
CA MET A 150 -1.48 3.24 -16.63
C MET A 150 -0.87 2.30 -17.69
N GLY A 151 -1.47 1.12 -17.88
CA GLY A 151 -0.97 0.11 -18.83
C GLY A 151 0.12 -0.81 -18.27
N VAL A 152 0.64 -0.57 -17.06
CA VAL A 152 1.62 -1.41 -16.39
C VAL A 152 0.92 -2.43 -15.50
N ARG A 153 1.14 -3.70 -15.75
CA ARG A 153 0.64 -4.77 -14.90
C ARG A 153 1.52 -4.90 -13.65
N LEU A 154 0.89 -4.97 -12.47
CA LEU A 154 1.61 -4.90 -11.21
C LEU A 154 2.23 -6.25 -10.78
N TYR A 155 1.64 -7.38 -11.19
CA TYR A 155 2.06 -8.71 -10.73
C TYR A 155 1.86 -9.78 -11.80
N SER A 156 2.60 -10.88 -11.65
CA SER A 156 2.56 -12.05 -12.52
C SER A 156 1.24 -12.82 -12.43
N LYS A 157 1.01 -13.72 -13.39
CA LYS A 157 -0.15 -14.63 -13.35
C LYS A 157 -0.08 -15.61 -12.19
N GLU A 158 1.12 -16.05 -11.81
CA GLU A 158 1.33 -16.92 -10.66
C GLU A 158 0.92 -16.23 -9.36
N PHE A 159 1.44 -15.03 -9.10
CA PHE A 159 1.06 -14.21 -7.96
C PHE A 159 -0.46 -13.97 -7.91
N GLN A 160 -1.05 -13.65 -9.07
CA GLN A 160 -2.50 -13.44 -9.19
C GLN A 160 -3.31 -14.66 -8.74
N LEU A 161 -2.91 -15.86 -9.14
CA LEU A 161 -3.65 -17.08 -8.78
C LEU A 161 -3.61 -17.35 -7.27
N ILE A 162 -2.47 -17.11 -6.62
CA ILE A 162 -2.35 -17.22 -5.16
C ILE A 162 -3.27 -16.19 -4.48
N ALA A 163 -3.22 -14.95 -4.94
CA ALA A 163 -4.06 -13.89 -4.39
C ALA A 163 -5.57 -14.16 -4.59
N GLU A 164 -5.99 -14.59 -5.78
CA GLU A 164 -7.39 -14.90 -6.08
C GLU A 164 -7.94 -16.07 -5.22
N ASP A 165 -7.11 -17.05 -4.91
CA ASP A 165 -7.51 -18.15 -4.03
C ASP A 165 -7.84 -17.65 -2.62
N ILE A 166 -7.03 -16.73 -2.11
CA ILE A 166 -7.26 -16.08 -0.81
C ILE A 166 -8.48 -15.16 -0.86
N LEU A 167 -8.59 -14.31 -1.89
CA LEU A 167 -9.70 -13.35 -2.02
C LEU A 167 -11.07 -14.01 -2.08
N ARG A 168 -11.18 -15.24 -2.59
CA ARG A 168 -12.46 -15.98 -2.64
C ARG A 168 -13.06 -16.19 -1.25
N ASP A 169 -12.24 -16.39 -0.24
CA ASP A 169 -12.72 -16.61 1.13
C ASP A 169 -13.32 -15.37 1.78
N TYR A 170 -12.94 -14.17 1.30
CA TYR A 170 -13.39 -12.89 1.86
C TYR A 170 -14.48 -12.22 1.02
N TYR A 171 -14.41 -12.36 -0.29
CA TYR A 171 -15.28 -11.60 -1.21
C TYR A 171 -16.23 -12.46 -2.04
N ASP A 172 -16.25 -13.78 -1.84
CA ASP A 172 -17.09 -14.70 -2.63
C ASP A 172 -17.00 -14.46 -4.15
N GLY A 173 -15.80 -14.13 -4.63
CA GLY A 173 -15.53 -13.82 -6.04
C GLY A 173 -16.00 -12.43 -6.50
N GLN A 174 -16.42 -11.55 -5.59
CA GLN A 174 -16.99 -10.23 -5.92
C GLN A 174 -16.01 -9.06 -5.78
N TRP A 175 -14.69 -9.31 -5.75
CA TRP A 175 -13.71 -8.22 -5.84
C TRP A 175 -13.67 -7.62 -7.25
N LYS A 176 -13.14 -6.39 -7.35
CA LYS A 176 -13.02 -5.65 -8.62
C LYS A 176 -11.57 -5.33 -8.89
N TYR A 177 -11.09 -5.74 -10.06
CA TYR A 177 -9.81 -5.27 -10.55
C TYR A 177 -9.91 -3.82 -11.04
N MET A 178 -9.01 -2.98 -10.52
CA MET A 178 -8.94 -1.57 -10.84
C MET A 178 -7.76 -1.28 -11.78
N HIS A 179 -7.94 -0.27 -12.63
CA HIS A 179 -6.92 0.28 -13.50
C HIS A 179 -6.47 1.68 -13.06
N ASP A 180 -6.89 2.09 -11.89
CA ASP A 180 -6.57 3.29 -11.15
C ASP A 180 -6.62 2.97 -9.64
N PRO A 181 -6.13 3.79 -8.72
CA PRO A 181 -5.48 5.09 -8.93
C PRO A 181 -4.00 4.97 -9.37
N TYR A 182 -3.41 6.11 -9.73
CA TYR A 182 -1.95 6.25 -9.82
C TYR A 182 -1.39 6.28 -8.40
N THR A 183 -0.52 5.34 -8.04
CA THR A 183 -0.06 5.16 -6.66
C THR A 183 1.37 4.62 -6.61
N ASP A 184 2.01 4.63 -5.43
CA ASP A 184 3.42 4.32 -5.23
C ASP A 184 3.87 2.97 -5.79
N VAL A 185 3.04 1.91 -5.69
CA VAL A 185 3.40 0.60 -6.26
C VAL A 185 3.55 0.61 -7.77
N LEU A 186 2.93 1.56 -8.49
CA LEU A 186 3.19 1.74 -9.91
C LEU A 186 4.63 2.23 -10.14
N GLU A 187 5.10 3.18 -9.34
CA GLU A 187 6.46 3.68 -9.45
C GLU A 187 7.49 2.63 -9.02
N LEU A 188 7.20 1.85 -7.96
CA LEU A 188 8.03 0.71 -7.59
C LEU A 188 8.10 -0.32 -8.72
N LYS A 189 6.97 -0.66 -9.33
CA LYS A 189 6.93 -1.63 -10.43
C LYS A 189 7.68 -1.17 -11.68
N LYS A 190 7.79 0.13 -11.93
CA LYS A 190 8.60 0.69 -13.03
C LYS A 190 10.11 0.64 -12.76
N GLN A 191 10.51 0.63 -11.49
CA GLN A 191 11.91 0.68 -11.06
C GLN A 191 12.48 -0.70 -10.73
N PHE A 192 11.62 -1.61 -10.24
CA PHE A 192 12.03 -2.93 -9.75
C PHE A 192 11.29 -4.05 -10.46
N ASP A 193 11.85 -5.24 -10.41
CA ASP A 193 11.37 -6.43 -11.12
C ASP A 193 10.41 -7.32 -10.30
N PHE A 194 10.18 -7.00 -9.02
CA PHE A 194 9.29 -7.77 -8.17
C PHE A 194 7.80 -7.43 -8.40
N CYS A 195 6.92 -8.37 -8.00
CA CYS A 195 5.47 -8.15 -8.01
C CYS A 195 5.06 -7.12 -6.96
N CYS A 196 4.14 -6.23 -7.33
CA CYS A 196 3.52 -5.26 -6.45
C CYS A 196 2.03 -5.53 -6.33
N TYR A 197 1.45 -5.39 -5.13
CA TYR A 197 0.04 -5.60 -4.89
C TYR A 197 -0.54 -4.44 -4.08
N ASN A 198 -1.76 -4.00 -4.39
CA ASN A 198 -2.41 -2.91 -3.66
C ASN A 198 -3.78 -3.35 -3.19
N LEU A 199 -3.94 -3.39 -1.86
CA LEU A 199 -5.15 -3.81 -1.15
C LEU A 199 -5.96 -2.59 -0.68
N PRO A 200 -7.26 -2.78 -0.40
CA PRO A 200 -8.09 -1.76 0.23
C PRO A 200 -7.51 -1.30 1.57
N ALA A 201 -7.57 0.00 1.84
CA ALA A 201 -7.21 0.57 3.14
C ALA A 201 -8.43 0.97 3.99
N GLY A 202 -9.64 0.72 3.49
CA GLY A 202 -10.88 0.94 4.24
C GLY A 202 -11.31 2.38 4.36
N TYR A 203 -10.76 3.28 3.58
CA TYR A 203 -11.21 4.66 3.50
C TYR A 203 -12.25 4.87 2.37
N TYR A 204 -13.18 5.78 2.61
CA TYR A 204 -14.29 6.10 1.72
C TYR A 204 -14.43 7.61 1.59
N ASN A 205 -15.01 8.06 0.48
CA ASN A 205 -15.17 9.48 0.18
C ASN A 205 -13.85 10.28 0.28
N TYR A 206 -12.74 9.62 -0.07
CA TYR A 206 -11.40 10.20 -0.03
C TYR A 206 -11.34 11.52 -0.81
N HIS A 207 -10.38 12.38 -0.48
CA HIS A 207 -10.22 13.72 -1.06
C HIS A 207 -11.39 14.67 -0.81
N THR A 208 -12.28 14.36 0.15
CA THR A 208 -13.40 15.23 0.53
C THR A 208 -13.49 15.44 2.05
N ASN A 209 -14.23 16.46 2.47
CA ASN A 209 -14.49 16.68 3.89
C ASN A 209 -15.40 15.60 4.51
N SER A 210 -16.07 14.77 3.70
CA SER A 210 -16.90 13.67 4.17
C SER A 210 -16.18 12.32 4.21
N GLU A 211 -14.86 12.34 4.14
CA GLU A 211 -14.02 11.15 4.25
C GLU A 211 -14.24 10.43 5.60
N TYR A 212 -14.29 9.11 5.54
CA TYR A 212 -14.40 8.25 6.71
C TYR A 212 -13.68 6.91 6.48
N VAL A 213 -13.49 6.16 7.55
CA VAL A 213 -12.83 4.85 7.53
C VAL A 213 -13.74 3.82 8.18
N ILE A 214 -13.82 2.61 7.58
CA ILE A 214 -14.51 1.44 8.12
C ILE A 214 -13.48 0.48 8.72
N LEU A 215 -13.61 0.18 10.02
CA LEU A 215 -12.64 -0.64 10.73
C LEU A 215 -12.64 -2.10 10.26
N GLU A 216 -13.79 -2.65 9.94
CA GLU A 216 -13.95 -4.03 9.43
C GLU A 216 -13.21 -4.22 8.11
N THR A 217 -13.16 -3.19 7.26
CA THR A 217 -12.37 -3.24 6.02
C THR A 217 -10.87 -3.28 6.31
N ILE A 218 -10.40 -2.49 7.28
CA ILE A 218 -9.00 -2.53 7.72
C ILE A 218 -8.64 -3.93 8.25
N GLU A 219 -9.46 -4.51 9.11
CA GLU A 219 -9.26 -5.85 9.67
C GLU A 219 -9.22 -6.91 8.56
N THR A 220 -10.16 -6.87 7.61
CA THR A 220 -10.20 -7.78 6.45
C THR A 220 -8.93 -7.65 5.61
N SER A 221 -8.45 -6.44 5.36
CA SER A 221 -7.23 -6.21 4.57
C SER A 221 -5.97 -6.69 5.29
N GLU A 222 -5.90 -6.54 6.63
CA GLU A 222 -4.82 -7.12 7.44
C GLU A 222 -4.82 -8.65 7.32
N GLU A 223 -5.98 -9.30 7.46
CA GLU A 223 -6.10 -10.75 7.35
C GLU A 223 -5.71 -11.26 5.95
N ILE A 224 -6.19 -10.62 4.89
CA ILE A 224 -5.82 -10.96 3.51
C ILE A 224 -4.31 -10.82 3.31
N ALA A 225 -3.72 -9.72 3.77
CA ALA A 225 -2.28 -9.48 3.66
C ALA A 225 -1.46 -10.53 4.44
N CYS A 226 -1.88 -10.91 5.65
CA CYS A 226 -1.24 -11.98 6.40
C CYS A 226 -1.28 -13.30 5.63
N ARG A 227 -2.42 -13.69 5.09
CA ARG A 227 -2.53 -14.92 4.30
C ARG A 227 -1.71 -14.88 3.01
N LEU A 228 -1.61 -13.70 2.38
CA LEU A 228 -0.73 -13.52 1.22
C LEU A 228 0.73 -13.74 1.60
N VAL A 229 1.21 -13.10 2.67
CA VAL A 229 2.59 -13.26 3.13
C VAL A 229 2.88 -14.72 3.51
N ASP A 230 1.97 -15.37 4.22
CA ASP A 230 2.12 -16.78 4.61
C ASP A 230 2.17 -17.72 3.39
N ALA A 231 1.41 -17.42 2.34
CA ALA A 231 1.39 -18.21 1.10
C ALA A 231 2.57 -17.92 0.17
N LEU A 232 3.05 -16.66 0.13
CA LEU A 232 4.15 -16.23 -0.71
C LEU A 232 5.52 -16.55 -0.07
N GLY A 233 5.60 -16.53 1.25
CA GLY A 233 6.85 -16.79 1.98
C GLY A 233 7.93 -15.74 1.73
N ALA A 234 9.18 -16.18 1.83
CA ALA A 234 10.39 -15.35 1.62
C ALA A 234 10.94 -15.47 0.20
N ASP A 235 10.10 -15.78 -0.77
CA ASP A 235 10.47 -15.96 -2.17
C ASP A 235 10.48 -14.63 -2.94
N HIS A 236 11.19 -14.62 -4.07
CA HIS A 236 11.18 -13.52 -5.02
C HIS A 236 10.18 -13.79 -6.14
N TYR A 237 9.13 -12.99 -6.20
CA TYR A 237 8.12 -13.05 -7.27
C TYR A 237 8.53 -12.10 -8.39
N TYR A 238 9.42 -12.57 -9.23
CA TYR A 238 9.88 -11.85 -10.39
C TYR A 238 8.76 -11.60 -11.39
N TYR A 239 8.66 -10.38 -11.90
CA TYR A 239 7.76 -10.05 -13.00
C TYR A 239 8.27 -8.87 -13.81
N GLU A 240 8.75 -9.16 -15.02
CA GLU A 240 8.92 -8.15 -16.07
C GLU A 240 7.80 -8.32 -17.10
N GLU A 241 7.18 -7.21 -17.47
CA GLU A 241 6.24 -7.23 -18.58
C GLU A 241 7.02 -7.44 -19.88
N VAL A 242 6.90 -8.64 -20.47
CA VAL A 242 7.46 -8.91 -21.79
C VAL A 242 6.61 -8.12 -22.78
N SER A 243 7.14 -7.05 -23.35
CA SER A 243 6.49 -6.35 -24.43
C SER A 243 6.23 -7.34 -25.57
N ASP A 244 5.01 -7.44 -26.08
CA ASP A 244 4.59 -8.35 -27.17
C ASP A 244 5.48 -8.27 -28.45
N TYR A 245 6.32 -7.27 -28.53
CA TYR A 245 7.29 -7.09 -29.61
C TYR A 245 8.34 -8.23 -29.73
N ASN A 246 8.62 -8.95 -28.62
CA ASN A 246 9.60 -10.05 -28.64
C ASN A 246 9.00 -11.42 -28.96
N THR A 247 7.69 -11.59 -28.83
CA THR A 247 7.02 -12.86 -29.13
C THR A 247 6.92 -13.14 -30.63
N GLU A 248 6.73 -12.10 -31.46
CA GLU A 248 6.71 -12.25 -32.91
C GLU A 248 8.09 -12.58 -33.51
N VAL A 249 9.18 -12.08 -32.91
CA VAL A 249 10.55 -12.36 -33.38
C VAL A 249 10.96 -13.80 -33.07
N HIS A 250 10.54 -14.37 -31.94
CA HIS A 250 10.85 -15.76 -31.58
C HIS A 250 10.03 -16.79 -32.39
N GLN A 251 8.79 -16.48 -32.74
CA GLN A 251 7.99 -17.36 -33.60
C GLN A 251 8.50 -17.39 -35.05
N ASN A 252 9.00 -16.27 -35.55
CA ASN A 252 9.57 -16.21 -36.91
C ASN A 252 10.96 -16.86 -37.03
N LEU A 253 11.69 -17.05 -35.91
CA LEU A 253 12.98 -17.78 -35.88
C LEU A 253 12.83 -19.31 -35.79
N LEU A 254 11.66 -19.81 -35.44
CA LEU A 254 11.37 -21.26 -35.35
C LEU A 254 10.69 -21.82 -36.60
N LEU A 255 10.33 -20.97 -37.58
CA LEU A 255 9.66 -21.35 -38.82
C LEU A 255 10.51 -21.07 -40.09
N GLY A 256 11.79 -20.78 -39.93
CA GLY A 256 12.76 -20.58 -41.03
C GLY A 256 13.72 -21.76 -41.21
#